data_80de2e3de66521080cb1a90ea82d670e
#
_entry.id   80de2e3de66521080cb1a90ea82d670e
#
_cell.length_a   1.000
_cell.length_b   1.000
_cell.length_c   1.000
_cell.angle_alpha   90.00
_cell.angle_beta   90.00
_cell.angle_gamma   90.00
#
_symmetry.space_group_name_H-M   'P 1'
#
loop_
_entity.id
_entity.type
_entity.pdbx_description
1 polymer ?
#
loop_
_entity_poly.entity_id
_entity_poly.type
_entity_poly.pdbx_seq_one_letter_code
_entity_poly.pdbx_strand_id
1 'polypeptide(L)'
;MNHNKFDWGYFLKHIAIIAVPVALQNLLTTTGSMVDTIMLASIGEKAVGAVGLCAQFSSLMFAGYWGFVGGGMLFFSQYWGAKDHDGITRSYGMTLLFMMTVGVLFACLAIFAPEFVMGVYTDKPEIQKIGISYLRIVGFAYPLQVIAMAVSALLRSIEQVKIPLYGGIASVVANCFFNYLFIFGKFGLPKMGAAGAAVGTVMAGIVNVLILVACILYKRIPYVLEFSRHFRWSKIYVKQYLEKCFPIICNEVFIGVGNMLVNVVLGRQSEQAIAAVAVFRTLEGLVIAFFSGFSNAASVLVGKEVGAGNHEVAYQRAKRLVYLCSGIIAIACLTLLLIHNPLLHTLGLSGESYQIGTGMLIIYSVAAIIRMGNWAQNDTYRSAGDAAFGSILEITFMYLMVLPFVYLSNFYFHAPFLLVFAFCYIDEPIRYILMQRHLYSGKWIRPVSGPGLATIDAFRQKHGIKVKQKAATSAK
;
A
#
# COMPACT_ATOMS: atom_id res chain seq x y z
N MET A 1 -21.28 -29.30 -22.68
CA MET A 1 -21.06 -27.88 -22.33
C MET A 1 -19.66 -27.48 -22.73
N ASN A 2 -19.51 -26.49 -23.62
CA ASN A 2 -18.23 -26.07 -24.19
C ASN A 2 -17.33 -25.45 -23.12
N HIS A 3 -16.39 -26.19 -22.55
CA HIS A 3 -15.50 -25.82 -21.46
C HIS A 3 -14.37 -24.83 -21.83
N ASN A 4 -14.40 -24.16 -22.99
CA ASN A 4 -13.23 -23.46 -23.52
C ASN A 4 -13.36 -21.92 -23.74
N LYS A 5 -14.44 -21.28 -23.33
CA LYS A 5 -14.50 -19.82 -23.41
C LYS A 5 -14.49 -19.25 -22.00
N PHE A 6 -13.39 -18.55 -21.65
CA PHE A 6 -13.31 -17.77 -20.42
C PHE A 6 -14.36 -16.67 -20.46
N ASP A 7 -15.19 -16.60 -19.43
CA ASP A 7 -16.22 -15.57 -19.30
C ASP A 7 -15.61 -14.25 -18.85
N TRP A 8 -15.30 -13.39 -19.82
CA TRP A 8 -14.77 -12.06 -19.56
C TRP A 8 -15.77 -11.17 -18.84
N GLY A 9 -17.07 -11.30 -19.09
CA GLY A 9 -18.10 -10.48 -18.45
C GLY A 9 -18.16 -10.76 -16.94
N TYR A 10 -18.21 -12.04 -16.57
CA TYR A 10 -18.16 -12.46 -15.18
C TYR A 10 -16.87 -12.00 -14.49
N PHE A 11 -15.73 -12.16 -15.17
CA PHE A 11 -14.42 -11.81 -14.64
C PHE A 11 -14.27 -10.31 -14.39
N LEU A 12 -14.60 -9.46 -15.38
CA LEU A 12 -14.52 -8.00 -15.25
C LEU A 12 -15.48 -7.47 -14.18
N LYS A 13 -16.70 -8.03 -14.12
CA LYS A 13 -17.66 -7.66 -13.06
C LYS A 13 -17.11 -7.94 -11.66
N HIS A 14 -16.48 -9.11 -11.44
CA HIS A 14 -15.93 -9.47 -10.12
C HIS A 14 -14.71 -8.61 -9.76
N ILE A 15 -13.85 -8.28 -10.73
CA ILE A 15 -12.76 -7.33 -10.51
C ILE A 15 -13.33 -5.97 -10.11
N ALA A 16 -14.30 -5.43 -10.87
CA ALA A 16 -14.86 -4.12 -10.63
C ALA A 16 -15.53 -4.01 -9.24
N ILE A 17 -16.22 -5.06 -8.79
CA ILE A 17 -16.86 -5.10 -7.47
C ILE A 17 -15.84 -4.93 -6.33
N ILE A 18 -14.61 -5.43 -6.50
CA ILE A 18 -13.54 -5.30 -5.51
C ILE A 18 -12.70 -4.05 -5.77
N ALA A 19 -12.24 -3.85 -7.01
CA ALA A 19 -11.30 -2.81 -7.35
C ALA A 19 -11.86 -1.40 -7.20
N VAL A 20 -13.09 -1.17 -7.66
CA VAL A 20 -13.68 0.18 -7.67
C VAL A 20 -13.88 0.72 -6.25
N PRO A 21 -14.47 -0.01 -5.29
CA PRO A 21 -14.58 0.49 -3.91
C PRO A 21 -13.22 0.74 -3.26
N VAL A 22 -12.22 -0.11 -3.49
CA VAL A 22 -10.88 0.05 -2.92
C VAL A 22 -10.15 1.24 -3.56
N ALA A 23 -10.22 1.39 -4.88
CA ALA A 23 -9.66 2.54 -5.58
C ALA A 23 -10.31 3.85 -5.10
N LEU A 24 -11.63 3.88 -4.98
CA LEU A 24 -12.36 5.04 -4.48
C LEU A 24 -11.98 5.38 -3.04
N GLN A 25 -11.86 4.39 -2.16
CA GLN A 25 -11.40 4.59 -0.79
C GLN A 25 -10.00 5.22 -0.76
N ASN A 26 -9.05 4.69 -1.56
CA ASN A 26 -7.69 5.20 -1.58
C ASN A 26 -7.61 6.62 -2.18
N LEU A 27 -8.36 6.90 -3.25
CA LEU A 27 -8.46 8.24 -3.81
C LEU A 27 -9.02 9.25 -2.79
N LEU A 28 -10.09 8.88 -2.08
CA LEU A 28 -10.67 9.73 -1.04
C LEU A 28 -9.69 10.00 0.09
N THR A 29 -8.95 8.98 0.53
CA THR A 29 -7.92 9.14 1.57
C THR A 29 -6.81 10.07 1.11
N THR A 30 -6.31 9.90 -0.12
CA THR A 30 -5.28 10.76 -0.70
C THR A 30 -5.77 12.19 -0.85
N THR A 31 -6.98 12.39 -1.34
CA THR A 31 -7.59 13.73 -1.45
C THR A 31 -7.81 14.36 -0.06
N GLY A 32 -8.23 13.57 0.93
CA GLY A 32 -8.38 14.03 2.31
C GLY A 32 -7.06 14.57 2.88
N SER A 33 -5.95 13.89 2.67
CA SER A 33 -4.62 14.37 3.13
C SER A 33 -4.18 15.66 2.40
N MET A 34 -4.59 15.86 1.15
CA MET A 34 -4.36 17.13 0.45
C MET A 34 -5.16 18.27 1.08
N VAL A 35 -6.42 18.03 1.43
CA VAL A 35 -7.26 19.02 2.14
C VAL A 35 -6.65 19.40 3.49
N ASP A 36 -6.17 18.42 4.26
CA ASP A 36 -5.46 18.68 5.52
C ASP A 36 -4.25 19.63 5.32
N THR A 37 -3.45 19.37 4.29
CA THR A 37 -2.28 20.20 3.96
C THR A 37 -2.71 21.62 3.60
N ILE A 38 -3.78 21.81 2.82
CA ILE A 38 -4.31 23.12 2.46
C ILE A 38 -4.81 23.87 3.71
N MET A 39 -5.53 23.18 4.61
CA MET A 39 -6.02 23.79 5.86
C MET A 39 -4.86 24.20 6.76
N LEU A 40 -3.79 23.39 6.85
CA LEU A 40 -2.59 23.73 7.61
C LEU A 40 -1.81 24.89 6.96
N ALA A 41 -1.75 24.96 5.65
CA ALA A 41 -1.07 26.05 4.92
C ALA A 41 -1.70 27.42 5.24
N SER A 42 -3.01 27.47 5.51
CA SER A 42 -3.71 28.69 5.86
C SER A 42 -3.34 29.27 7.24
N ILE A 43 -2.68 28.48 8.11
CA ILE A 43 -2.20 28.93 9.44
C ILE A 43 -0.70 29.21 9.47
N GLY A 44 0.03 28.95 8.41
CA GLY A 44 1.42 29.36 8.19
C GLY A 44 2.38 28.22 7.85
N GLU A 45 3.47 28.58 7.21
CA GLU A 45 4.49 27.64 6.69
C GLU A 45 5.15 26.79 7.78
N LYS A 46 5.36 27.36 9.00
CA LYS A 46 5.94 26.63 10.13
C LYS A 46 5.07 25.46 10.57
N ALA A 47 3.74 25.61 10.50
CA ALA A 47 2.80 24.55 10.84
C ALA A 47 2.86 23.42 9.79
N VAL A 48 2.87 23.75 8.50
CA VAL A 48 3.02 22.77 7.42
C VAL A 48 4.35 22.01 7.55
N GLY A 49 5.45 22.73 7.80
CA GLY A 49 6.77 22.12 7.98
C GLY A 49 6.81 21.15 9.18
N ALA A 50 6.28 21.59 10.33
CA ALA A 50 6.24 20.74 11.54
C ALA A 50 5.39 19.49 11.35
N VAL A 51 4.17 19.63 10.80
CA VAL A 51 3.28 18.48 10.54
C VAL A 51 3.86 17.58 9.45
N GLY A 52 4.54 18.15 8.44
CA GLY A 52 5.26 17.38 7.42
C GLY A 52 6.35 16.47 8.01
N LEU A 53 7.13 16.95 9.00
CA LEU A 53 8.10 16.13 9.71
C LEU A 53 7.42 15.02 10.54
N CYS A 54 6.32 15.34 11.22
CA CYS A 54 5.52 14.36 11.95
C CYS A 54 4.93 13.29 11.00
N ALA A 55 4.55 13.68 9.79
CA ALA A 55 4.05 12.76 8.77
C ALA A 55 5.14 11.77 8.29
N GLN A 56 6.43 12.18 8.26
CA GLN A 56 7.53 11.26 7.97
C GLN A 56 7.68 10.20 9.07
N PHE A 57 7.53 10.58 10.34
CA PHE A 57 7.51 9.63 11.45
C PHE A 57 6.34 8.65 11.33
N SER A 58 5.14 9.14 10.99
CA SER A 58 3.97 8.28 10.71
C SER A 58 4.21 7.34 9.53
N SER A 59 4.88 7.80 8.46
CA SER A 59 5.21 6.97 7.29
C SER A 59 6.14 5.82 7.65
N LEU A 60 7.08 6.03 8.59
CA LEU A 60 7.95 4.97 9.10
C LEU A 60 7.14 3.90 9.85
N MET A 61 6.15 4.30 10.65
CA MET A 61 5.20 3.37 11.27
C MET A 61 4.43 2.56 10.22
N PHE A 62 3.93 3.23 9.17
CA PHE A 62 3.23 2.54 8.07
C PHE A 62 4.12 1.49 7.41
N ALA A 63 5.36 1.83 7.07
CA ALA A 63 6.32 0.88 6.50
C ALA A 63 6.54 -0.32 7.44
N GLY A 64 6.63 -0.07 8.76
CA GLY A 64 6.83 -1.10 9.77
C GLY A 64 5.70 -2.13 9.84
N TYR A 65 4.44 -1.74 9.65
CA TYR A 65 3.33 -2.68 9.74
C TYR A 65 2.77 -3.16 8.39
N TRP A 66 3.09 -2.47 7.28
CA TRP A 66 2.54 -2.80 5.96
C TRP A 66 2.90 -4.22 5.51
N GLY A 67 4.08 -4.69 5.86
CA GLY A 67 4.47 -6.08 5.60
C GLY A 67 3.56 -7.11 6.26
N PHE A 68 3.04 -6.81 7.46
CA PHE A 68 2.06 -7.68 8.13
C PHE A 68 0.68 -7.59 7.47
N VAL A 69 0.29 -6.44 6.91
CA VAL A 69 -0.94 -6.31 6.10
C VAL A 69 -0.87 -7.24 4.89
N GLY A 70 0.22 -7.18 4.11
CA GLY A 70 0.41 -8.02 2.93
C GLY A 70 0.46 -9.51 3.27
N GLY A 71 1.17 -9.87 4.35
CA GLY A 71 1.19 -11.24 4.87
C GLY A 71 -0.19 -11.70 5.33
N GLY A 72 -0.90 -10.87 6.09
CA GLY A 72 -2.26 -11.15 6.53
C GLY A 72 -3.22 -11.41 5.36
N MET A 73 -3.20 -10.55 4.34
CA MET A 73 -4.03 -10.69 3.14
C MET A 73 -3.78 -12.01 2.39
N LEU A 74 -2.54 -12.50 2.36
CA LEU A 74 -2.21 -13.83 1.82
C LEU A 74 -3.00 -14.94 2.55
N PHE A 75 -2.92 -14.96 3.89
CA PHE A 75 -3.60 -15.98 4.68
C PHE A 75 -5.12 -15.83 4.61
N PHE A 76 -5.64 -14.59 4.73
CA PHE A 76 -7.08 -14.33 4.70
C PHE A 76 -7.71 -14.76 3.39
N SER A 77 -7.12 -14.40 2.24
CA SER A 77 -7.65 -14.73 0.93
C SER A 77 -7.61 -16.23 0.66
N GLN A 78 -6.54 -16.92 1.04
CA GLN A 78 -6.43 -18.37 0.85
C GLN A 78 -7.36 -19.15 1.79
N TYR A 79 -7.43 -18.80 3.08
CA TYR A 79 -8.37 -19.45 3.99
C TYR A 79 -9.84 -19.14 3.64
N TRP A 80 -10.11 -17.93 3.11
CA TRP A 80 -11.42 -17.61 2.57
C TRP A 80 -11.80 -18.52 1.40
N GLY A 81 -10.89 -18.75 0.46
CA GLY A 81 -11.06 -19.71 -0.62
C GLY A 81 -11.27 -21.14 -0.15
N ALA A 82 -10.55 -21.56 0.87
CA ALA A 82 -10.66 -22.87 1.50
C ALA A 82 -11.89 -23.02 2.41
N LYS A 83 -12.64 -21.96 2.68
CA LYS A 83 -13.73 -21.88 3.67
C LYS A 83 -13.28 -22.29 5.09
N ASP A 84 -12.01 -22.02 5.41
CA ASP A 84 -11.41 -22.30 6.72
C ASP A 84 -11.61 -21.09 7.65
N HIS A 85 -12.71 -21.10 8.39
CA HIS A 85 -13.08 -20.03 9.32
C HIS A 85 -12.07 -19.87 10.46
N ASP A 86 -11.58 -20.98 11.00
CA ASP A 86 -10.59 -20.95 12.09
C ASP A 86 -9.25 -20.39 11.60
N GLY A 87 -8.83 -20.76 10.39
CA GLY A 87 -7.64 -20.21 9.75
C GLY A 87 -7.71 -18.69 9.55
N ILE A 88 -8.87 -18.16 9.11
CA ILE A 88 -9.08 -16.71 8.99
C ILE A 88 -8.97 -16.03 10.36
N THR A 89 -9.70 -16.54 11.36
CA THR A 89 -9.75 -15.92 12.69
C THR A 89 -8.39 -15.91 13.37
N ARG A 90 -7.63 -17.00 13.28
CA ARG A 90 -6.27 -17.10 13.85
C ARG A 90 -5.28 -16.18 13.14
N SER A 91 -5.29 -16.16 11.81
CA SER A 91 -4.40 -15.27 11.05
C SER A 91 -4.73 -13.80 11.26
N TYR A 92 -6.02 -13.45 11.40
CA TYR A 92 -6.42 -12.09 11.74
C TYR A 92 -5.90 -11.67 13.12
N GLY A 93 -6.08 -12.50 14.15
CA GLY A 93 -5.55 -12.22 15.49
C GLY A 93 -4.03 -12.01 15.48
N MET A 94 -3.29 -12.81 14.71
CA MET A 94 -1.83 -12.68 14.58
C MET A 94 -1.44 -11.39 13.85
N THR A 95 -2.08 -11.10 12.72
CA THR A 95 -1.87 -9.86 11.96
C THR A 95 -2.12 -8.64 12.84
N LEU A 96 -3.26 -8.63 13.55
CA LEU A 96 -3.62 -7.54 14.46
C LEU A 96 -2.59 -7.37 15.59
N LEU A 97 -2.13 -8.47 16.21
CA LEU A 97 -1.14 -8.39 17.28
C LEU A 97 0.18 -7.76 16.81
N PHE A 98 0.75 -8.25 15.70
CA PHE A 98 2.02 -7.71 15.20
C PHE A 98 1.88 -6.25 14.74
N MET A 99 0.80 -5.92 14.04
CA MET A 99 0.54 -4.54 13.66
C MET A 99 0.34 -3.63 14.88
N MET A 100 -0.43 -4.10 15.90
CA MET A 100 -0.64 -3.34 17.14
C MET A 100 0.66 -3.15 17.91
N THR A 101 1.56 -4.13 17.92
CA THR A 101 2.89 -3.98 18.55
C THR A 101 3.64 -2.80 17.93
N VAL A 102 3.67 -2.70 16.59
CA VAL A 102 4.28 -1.56 15.90
C VAL A 102 3.53 -0.26 16.21
N GLY A 103 2.20 -0.25 16.07
CA GLY A 103 1.39 0.95 16.28
C GLY A 103 1.47 1.49 17.72
N VAL A 104 1.46 0.62 18.72
CA VAL A 104 1.61 1.00 20.14
C VAL A 104 3.02 1.51 20.43
N LEU A 105 4.06 0.88 19.87
CA LEU A 105 5.43 1.36 20.00
C LEU A 105 5.56 2.80 19.50
N PHE A 106 5.07 3.08 18.30
CA PHE A 106 5.09 4.42 17.72
C PHE A 106 4.19 5.41 18.48
N ALA A 107 3.04 4.96 18.98
CA ALA A 107 2.18 5.77 19.84
C ALA A 107 2.90 6.14 21.13
N CYS A 108 3.56 5.21 21.80
CA CYS A 108 4.35 5.48 23.00
C CYS A 108 5.48 6.48 22.72
N LEU A 109 6.22 6.33 21.62
CA LEU A 109 7.26 7.29 21.24
C LEU A 109 6.67 8.68 20.96
N ALA A 110 5.54 8.78 20.27
CA ALA A 110 4.90 10.05 19.95
C ALA A 110 4.33 10.76 21.20
N ILE A 111 3.77 10.00 22.16
CA ILE A 111 3.11 10.56 23.35
C ILE A 111 4.11 10.87 24.45
N PHE A 112 5.04 9.95 24.75
CA PHE A 112 5.93 10.03 25.90
C PHE A 112 7.32 10.58 25.59
N ALA A 113 7.77 10.51 24.32
CA ALA A 113 9.07 11.00 23.90
C ALA A 113 9.03 11.86 22.61
N PRO A 114 8.05 12.80 22.46
CA PRO A 114 7.92 13.59 21.23
C PRO A 114 9.11 14.53 21.03
N GLU A 115 9.75 14.98 22.12
CA GLU A 115 10.96 15.82 22.10
C GLU A 115 12.12 15.06 21.41
N PHE A 116 12.31 13.80 21.77
CA PHE A 116 13.32 12.94 21.12
C PHE A 116 13.01 12.77 19.62
N VAL A 117 11.75 12.45 19.28
CA VAL A 117 11.33 12.27 17.89
C VAL A 117 11.59 13.54 17.09
N MET A 118 11.13 14.69 17.55
CA MET A 118 11.32 15.96 16.84
C MET A 118 12.78 16.39 16.80
N GLY A 119 13.57 16.10 17.84
CA GLY A 119 15.01 16.38 17.88
C GLY A 119 15.82 15.63 16.82
N VAL A 120 15.36 14.44 16.41
CA VAL A 120 15.96 13.69 15.29
C VAL A 120 15.71 14.37 13.93
N TYR A 121 14.56 15.05 13.77
CA TYR A 121 14.15 15.63 12.49
C TYR A 121 14.58 17.08 12.28
N THR A 122 14.68 17.88 13.35
CA THR A 122 14.99 19.32 13.21
C THR A 122 15.57 19.92 14.49
N ASP A 123 16.51 20.88 14.32
CA ASP A 123 17.09 21.67 15.42
C ASP A 123 16.36 23.01 15.66
N LYS A 124 15.30 23.31 14.87
CA LYS A 124 14.58 24.59 14.95
C LYS A 124 13.55 24.57 16.09
N PRO A 125 13.72 25.36 17.20
CA PRO A 125 12.88 25.26 18.40
C PRO A 125 11.39 25.52 18.13
N GLU A 126 11.08 26.47 17.25
CA GLU A 126 9.68 26.80 16.91
C GLU A 126 8.96 25.66 16.21
N ILE A 127 9.64 24.97 15.25
CA ILE A 127 9.10 23.83 14.54
C ILE A 127 8.98 22.63 15.48
N GLN A 128 9.97 22.42 16.36
CA GLN A 128 9.92 21.38 17.39
C GLN A 128 8.71 21.56 18.30
N LYS A 129 8.46 22.78 18.81
CA LYS A 129 7.34 23.06 19.70
C LYS A 129 5.98 22.72 19.06
N ILE A 130 5.80 23.07 17.79
CA ILE A 130 4.57 22.74 17.04
C ILE A 130 4.46 21.21 16.84
N GLY A 131 5.55 20.57 16.41
CA GLY A 131 5.58 19.13 16.17
C GLY A 131 5.37 18.29 17.43
N ILE A 132 5.93 18.69 18.56
CA ILE A 132 5.74 18.05 19.87
C ILE A 132 4.27 18.08 20.28
N SER A 133 3.62 19.24 20.18
CA SER A 133 2.19 19.35 20.51
C SER A 133 1.30 18.52 19.57
N TYR A 134 1.67 18.45 18.29
CA TYR A 134 0.98 17.62 17.31
C TYR A 134 1.16 16.11 17.60
N LEU A 135 2.42 15.66 17.82
CA LEU A 135 2.75 14.25 18.05
C LEU A 135 2.07 13.68 19.30
N ARG A 136 2.04 14.44 20.41
CA ARG A 136 1.38 14.01 21.64
C ARG A 136 -0.10 13.68 21.44
N ILE A 137 -0.76 14.38 20.54
CA ILE A 137 -2.19 14.17 20.26
C ILE A 137 -2.35 13.08 19.18
N VAL A 138 -1.63 13.18 18.04
CA VAL A 138 -1.80 12.24 16.93
C VAL A 138 -1.36 10.82 17.30
N GLY A 139 -0.48 10.65 18.31
CA GLY A 139 -0.09 9.35 18.84
C GLY A 139 -1.29 8.48 19.25
N PHE A 140 -2.39 9.09 19.72
CA PHE A 140 -3.63 8.36 20.02
C PHE A 140 -4.35 7.85 18.77
N ALA A 141 -4.10 8.44 17.59
CA ALA A 141 -4.67 7.95 16.34
C ALA A 141 -3.98 6.67 15.82
N TYR A 142 -2.71 6.42 16.19
CA TYR A 142 -1.94 5.30 15.64
C TYR A 142 -2.56 3.93 15.92
N PRO A 143 -2.95 3.57 17.15
CA PRO A 143 -3.65 2.30 17.42
C PRO A 143 -4.98 2.20 16.66
N LEU A 144 -5.73 3.31 16.54
CA LEU A 144 -6.99 3.35 15.79
C LEU A 144 -6.77 3.09 14.29
N GLN A 145 -5.73 3.69 13.71
CA GLN A 145 -5.35 3.48 12.31
C GLN A 145 -4.95 2.02 12.06
N VAL A 146 -4.20 1.41 12.97
CA VAL A 146 -3.80 0.00 12.90
C VAL A 146 -5.02 -0.92 12.93
N ILE A 147 -5.95 -0.70 13.87
CA ILE A 147 -7.19 -1.49 13.95
C ILE A 147 -8.00 -1.35 12.65
N ALA A 148 -8.20 -0.12 12.19
CA ALA A 148 -8.94 0.15 10.96
C ALA A 148 -8.28 -0.52 9.74
N MET A 149 -6.95 -0.52 9.66
CA MET A 149 -6.20 -1.14 8.56
C MET A 149 -6.28 -2.67 8.61
N ALA A 150 -6.09 -3.29 9.78
CA ALA A 150 -6.17 -4.75 9.95
C ALA A 150 -7.58 -5.27 9.60
N VAL A 151 -8.61 -4.59 10.11
CA VAL A 151 -10.01 -4.90 9.79
C VAL A 151 -10.29 -4.71 8.29
N SER A 152 -9.81 -3.62 7.70
CA SER A 152 -10.01 -3.35 6.26
C SER A 152 -9.31 -4.39 5.39
N ALA A 153 -8.11 -4.83 5.74
CA ALA A 153 -7.38 -5.88 5.04
C ALA A 153 -8.14 -7.22 5.07
N LEU A 154 -8.65 -7.60 6.24
CA LEU A 154 -9.52 -8.78 6.38
C LEU A 154 -10.76 -8.66 5.52
N LEU A 155 -11.51 -7.56 5.65
CA LEU A 155 -12.79 -7.36 4.94
C LEU A 155 -12.61 -7.34 3.42
N ARG A 156 -11.52 -6.75 2.92
CA ARG A 156 -11.16 -6.81 1.48
C ARG A 156 -10.91 -8.25 1.04
N SER A 157 -10.16 -9.02 1.83
CA SER A 157 -9.80 -10.41 1.52
C SER A 157 -11.00 -11.37 1.51
N ILE A 158 -12.05 -11.07 2.28
CA ILE A 158 -13.31 -11.82 2.29
C ILE A 158 -14.39 -11.17 1.40
N GLU A 159 -13.99 -10.32 0.46
CA GLU A 159 -14.85 -9.67 -0.54
C GLU A 159 -15.91 -8.70 0.03
N GLN A 160 -15.77 -8.26 1.30
CA GLN A 160 -16.66 -7.28 1.96
C GLN A 160 -16.13 -5.83 1.81
N VAL A 161 -15.71 -5.46 0.61
CA VAL A 161 -14.99 -4.21 0.31
C VAL A 161 -15.81 -2.92 0.54
N LYS A 162 -17.12 -3.01 0.58
CA LYS A 162 -17.99 -1.84 0.82
C LYS A 162 -17.88 -1.29 2.25
N ILE A 163 -17.61 -2.15 3.23
CA ILE A 163 -17.52 -1.73 4.64
C ILE A 163 -16.32 -0.82 4.86
N PRO A 164 -15.07 -1.19 4.44
CA PRO A 164 -13.93 -0.27 4.49
C PRO A 164 -14.15 1.04 3.74
N LEU A 165 -14.87 1.00 2.60
CA LEU A 165 -15.21 2.21 1.85
C LEU A 165 -16.10 3.16 2.68
N TYR A 166 -17.15 2.65 3.33
CA TYR A 166 -18.03 3.47 4.18
C TYR A 166 -17.27 4.06 5.36
N GLY A 167 -16.42 3.26 6.02
CA GLY A 167 -15.53 3.74 7.09
C GLY A 167 -14.58 4.83 6.60
N GLY A 168 -13.97 4.64 5.43
CA GLY A 168 -13.08 5.63 4.81
C GLY A 168 -13.78 6.94 4.45
N ILE A 169 -14.96 6.89 3.84
CA ILE A 169 -15.77 8.09 3.52
C ILE A 169 -16.09 8.85 4.81
N ALA A 170 -16.63 8.15 5.81
CA ALA A 170 -17.00 8.78 7.09
C ALA A 170 -15.78 9.39 7.79
N SER A 171 -14.62 8.71 7.73
CA SER A 171 -13.36 9.18 8.29
C SER A 171 -12.89 10.48 7.62
N VAL A 172 -12.90 10.56 6.29
CA VAL A 172 -12.48 11.77 5.56
C VAL A 172 -13.41 12.94 5.85
N VAL A 173 -14.71 12.70 5.83
CA VAL A 173 -15.71 13.75 6.15
C VAL A 173 -15.52 14.23 7.59
N ALA A 174 -15.39 13.31 8.54
CA ALA A 174 -15.14 13.65 9.95
C ALA A 174 -13.83 14.43 10.11
N ASN A 175 -12.75 14.01 9.44
CA ASN A 175 -11.46 14.68 9.47
C ASN A 175 -11.57 16.13 8.98
N CYS A 176 -12.17 16.38 7.81
CA CYS A 176 -12.38 17.74 7.29
C CYS A 176 -13.22 18.58 8.26
N PHE A 177 -14.29 18.01 8.83
CA PHE A 177 -15.16 18.70 9.76
C PHE A 177 -14.46 19.06 11.06
N PHE A 178 -13.79 18.10 11.71
CA PHE A 178 -13.09 18.36 12.96
C PHE A 178 -11.86 19.23 12.77
N ASN A 179 -11.15 19.12 11.65
CA ASN A 179 -10.08 20.04 11.31
C ASN A 179 -10.59 21.48 11.21
N TYR A 180 -11.71 21.70 10.52
CA TYR A 180 -12.32 23.01 10.45
C TYR A 180 -12.67 23.57 11.83
N LEU A 181 -13.19 22.73 12.73
CA LEU A 181 -13.53 23.13 14.11
C LEU A 181 -12.30 23.50 14.93
N PHE A 182 -11.30 22.63 15.00
CA PHE A 182 -10.20 22.75 15.95
C PHE A 182 -9.02 23.56 15.41
N ILE A 183 -8.74 23.53 14.11
CA ILE A 183 -7.68 24.36 13.51
C ILE A 183 -8.06 25.84 13.64
N PHE A 184 -9.30 26.19 13.29
CA PHE A 184 -9.76 27.58 13.21
C PHE A 184 -10.51 28.06 14.46
N GLY A 185 -10.85 27.19 15.40
CA GLY A 185 -11.55 27.56 16.63
C GLY A 185 -12.99 28.02 16.36
N LYS A 186 -13.76 27.27 15.58
CA LYS A 186 -15.16 27.59 15.27
C LYS A 186 -16.12 27.06 16.32
N PHE A 187 -17.36 27.61 16.34
CA PHE A 187 -18.43 27.22 17.26
C PHE A 187 -18.06 27.35 18.75
N GLY A 188 -17.22 28.32 19.10
CA GLY A 188 -16.81 28.55 20.49
C GLY A 188 -15.69 27.66 21.00
N LEU A 189 -15.11 26.83 20.16
CA LEU A 189 -13.94 26.02 20.48
C LEU A 189 -12.63 26.83 20.40
N PRO A 190 -11.61 26.47 21.19
CA PRO A 190 -10.31 27.16 21.14
C PRO A 190 -9.62 26.91 19.79
N LYS A 191 -8.96 27.94 19.25
CA LYS A 191 -8.12 27.83 18.06
C LYS A 191 -6.82 27.09 18.43
N MET A 192 -6.70 25.84 17.98
CA MET A 192 -5.57 24.96 18.32
C MET A 192 -4.50 24.89 17.22
N GLY A 193 -4.75 25.41 16.02
CA GLY A 193 -3.80 25.38 14.91
C GLY A 193 -3.39 23.93 14.53
N ALA A 194 -2.09 23.65 14.46
CA ALA A 194 -1.59 22.31 14.10
C ALA A 194 -2.04 21.22 15.09
N ALA A 195 -2.10 21.51 16.40
CA ALA A 195 -2.63 20.56 17.39
C ALA A 195 -4.11 20.22 17.11
N GLY A 196 -4.88 21.19 16.59
CA GLY A 196 -6.26 20.96 16.14
C GLY A 196 -6.38 19.97 15.00
N ALA A 197 -5.44 19.97 14.05
CA ALA A 197 -5.36 18.97 13.00
C ALA A 197 -5.10 17.56 13.55
N ALA A 198 -4.25 17.45 14.58
CA ALA A 198 -4.03 16.17 15.27
C ALA A 198 -5.30 15.67 15.95
N VAL A 199 -6.08 16.54 16.63
CA VAL A 199 -7.38 16.19 17.21
C VAL A 199 -8.33 15.72 16.10
N GLY A 200 -8.41 16.44 14.97
CA GLY A 200 -9.22 16.04 13.82
C GLY A 200 -8.87 14.65 13.31
N THR A 201 -7.59 14.31 13.23
CA THR A 201 -7.10 12.99 12.84
C THR A 201 -7.53 11.89 13.84
N VAL A 202 -7.43 12.15 15.15
CA VAL A 202 -7.89 11.21 16.19
C VAL A 202 -9.40 10.98 16.08
N MET A 203 -10.19 12.07 15.97
CA MET A 203 -11.64 11.96 15.84
C MET A 203 -12.08 11.22 14.57
N ALA A 204 -11.39 11.48 13.46
CA ALA A 204 -11.61 10.73 12.22
C ALA A 204 -11.28 9.23 12.37
N GLY A 205 -10.22 8.90 13.08
CA GLY A 205 -9.87 7.51 13.42
C GLY A 205 -10.94 6.82 14.27
N ILE A 206 -11.47 7.52 15.28
CA ILE A 206 -12.58 7.02 16.13
C ILE A 206 -13.82 6.76 15.26
N VAL A 207 -14.22 7.73 14.44
CA VAL A 207 -15.39 7.59 13.53
C VAL A 207 -15.20 6.41 12.59
N ASN A 208 -13.99 6.23 12.00
CA ASN A 208 -13.69 5.10 11.12
C ASN A 208 -13.90 3.76 11.85
N VAL A 209 -13.28 3.60 13.01
CA VAL A 209 -13.39 2.36 13.80
C VAL A 209 -14.84 2.10 14.22
N LEU A 210 -15.56 3.12 14.65
CA LEU A 210 -16.99 2.97 15.04
C LEU A 210 -17.86 2.50 13.86
N ILE A 211 -17.68 3.08 12.67
CA ILE A 211 -18.41 2.64 11.46
C ILE A 211 -18.07 1.20 11.09
N LEU A 212 -16.77 0.85 11.11
CA LEU A 212 -16.34 -0.51 10.84
C LEU A 212 -16.95 -1.51 11.82
N VAL A 213 -16.90 -1.22 13.13
CA VAL A 213 -17.47 -2.07 14.18
C VAL A 213 -18.99 -2.17 14.02
N ALA A 214 -19.71 -1.06 13.81
CA ALA A 214 -21.16 -1.05 13.60
C ALA A 214 -21.54 -1.93 12.40
N CYS A 215 -20.84 -1.81 11.27
CA CYS A 215 -21.09 -2.63 10.09
C CYS A 215 -20.78 -4.12 10.32
N ILE A 216 -19.72 -4.44 11.06
CA ILE A 216 -19.33 -5.81 11.40
C ILE A 216 -20.40 -6.46 12.30
N LEU A 217 -20.87 -5.73 13.31
CA LEU A 217 -21.94 -6.19 14.20
C LEU A 217 -23.26 -6.39 13.44
N TYR A 218 -23.62 -5.43 12.59
CA TYR A 218 -24.83 -5.52 11.77
C TYR A 218 -24.82 -6.73 10.83
N LYS A 219 -23.68 -6.97 10.16
CA LYS A 219 -23.49 -8.12 9.25
C LYS A 219 -23.12 -9.42 9.95
N ARG A 220 -22.91 -9.38 11.26
CA ARG A 220 -22.52 -10.53 12.09
C ARG A 220 -21.28 -11.25 11.54
N ILE A 221 -20.21 -10.50 11.20
CA ILE A 221 -18.95 -11.07 10.68
C ILE A 221 -18.18 -11.71 11.83
N PRO A 222 -18.08 -13.07 11.91
CA PRO A 222 -17.59 -13.74 13.10
C PRO A 222 -16.08 -13.52 13.32
N TYR A 223 -15.30 -13.42 12.25
CA TYR A 223 -13.83 -13.41 12.28
C TYR A 223 -13.22 -12.30 13.13
N VAL A 224 -13.89 -11.16 13.27
CA VAL A 224 -13.44 -10.02 14.08
C VAL A 224 -13.95 -10.14 15.51
N LEU A 225 -15.09 -10.78 15.73
CA LEU A 225 -15.79 -10.81 17.03
C LEU A 225 -15.34 -11.97 17.94
N GLU A 226 -14.72 -13.01 17.37
CA GLU A 226 -14.33 -14.21 18.12
C GLU A 226 -12.96 -14.06 18.81
N PHE A 227 -12.83 -13.09 19.74
CA PHE A 227 -11.58 -12.77 20.43
C PHE A 227 -10.89 -13.98 21.08
N SER A 228 -11.65 -14.93 21.62
CA SER A 228 -11.10 -16.11 22.26
C SER A 228 -10.33 -17.04 21.32
N ARG A 229 -10.60 -16.96 20.02
CA ARG A 229 -9.94 -17.76 18.98
C ARG A 229 -8.75 -17.06 18.33
N HIS A 230 -8.65 -15.72 18.43
CA HIS A 230 -7.57 -14.94 17.85
C HIS A 230 -6.19 -15.36 18.36
N PHE A 231 -6.09 -15.80 19.60
CA PHE A 231 -4.81 -16.10 20.27
C PHE A 231 -4.51 -17.60 20.37
N ARG A 232 -5.23 -18.46 19.67
CA ARG A 232 -4.99 -19.92 19.64
C ARG A 232 -4.00 -20.30 18.54
N TRP A 233 -2.73 -19.99 18.75
CA TRP A 233 -1.67 -20.33 17.80
C TRP A 233 -0.72 -21.38 18.35
N SER A 234 -0.20 -22.24 17.45
CA SER A 234 0.97 -23.07 17.73
C SER A 234 2.24 -22.30 17.35
N LYS A 235 3.38 -22.65 17.98
CA LYS A 235 4.69 -22.07 17.61
C LYS A 235 5.02 -22.31 16.12
N ILE A 236 4.59 -23.44 15.56
CA ILE A 236 4.77 -23.77 14.14
C ILE A 236 4.00 -22.79 13.26
N TYR A 237 2.78 -22.46 13.62
CA TYR A 237 1.95 -21.52 12.86
C TYR A 237 2.52 -20.09 12.90
N VAL A 238 2.99 -19.63 14.07
CA VAL A 238 3.68 -18.33 14.20
C VAL A 238 4.91 -18.26 13.29
N LYS A 239 5.73 -19.33 13.30
CA LYS A 239 6.91 -19.41 12.44
C LYS A 239 6.54 -19.33 10.96
N GLN A 240 5.55 -20.11 10.51
CA GLN A 240 5.07 -20.10 9.12
C GLN A 240 4.54 -18.72 8.71
N TYR A 241 3.79 -18.05 9.60
CA TYR A 241 3.30 -16.72 9.35
C TYR A 241 4.44 -15.72 9.17
N LEU A 242 5.39 -15.70 10.10
CA LEU A 242 6.55 -14.80 10.04
C LEU A 242 7.45 -15.07 8.83
N GLU A 243 7.68 -16.33 8.46
CA GLU A 243 8.43 -16.70 7.25
C GLU A 243 7.79 -16.13 5.97
N LYS A 244 6.45 -16.01 5.92
CA LYS A 244 5.74 -15.40 4.79
C LYS A 244 5.72 -13.87 4.84
N CYS A 245 5.62 -13.28 6.04
CA CYS A 245 5.62 -11.83 6.22
C CYS A 245 7.02 -11.22 6.06
N PHE A 246 8.07 -11.91 6.50
CA PHE A 246 9.44 -11.38 6.55
C PHE A 246 9.95 -10.83 5.21
N PRO A 247 9.81 -11.52 4.07
CA PRO A 247 10.22 -10.96 2.78
C PRO A 247 9.46 -9.68 2.42
N ILE A 248 8.17 -9.58 2.81
CA ILE A 248 7.35 -8.39 2.54
C ILE A 248 7.81 -7.23 3.41
N ILE A 249 8.06 -7.48 4.70
CA ILE A 249 8.57 -6.45 5.63
C ILE A 249 9.91 -5.92 5.14
N CYS A 250 10.84 -6.80 4.79
CA CYS A 250 12.13 -6.39 4.22
C CYS A 250 11.94 -5.56 2.95
N ASN A 251 11.03 -5.96 2.07
CA ASN A 251 10.74 -5.21 0.86
C ASN A 251 10.26 -3.79 1.17
N GLU A 252 9.25 -3.63 2.04
CA GLU A 252 8.71 -2.31 2.38
C GLU A 252 9.77 -1.38 3.00
N VAL A 253 10.61 -1.92 3.90
CA VAL A 253 11.68 -1.14 4.55
C VAL A 253 12.77 -0.76 3.55
N PHE A 254 13.32 -1.73 2.82
CA PHE A 254 14.42 -1.46 1.89
C PHE A 254 14.00 -0.58 0.71
N ILE A 255 12.82 -0.79 0.15
CA ILE A 255 12.30 0.07 -0.92
C ILE A 255 11.98 1.47 -0.39
N GLY A 256 11.46 1.59 0.83
CA GLY A 256 11.28 2.88 1.49
C GLY A 256 12.57 3.67 1.61
N VAL A 257 13.65 3.03 2.10
CA VAL A 257 15.00 3.63 2.17
C VAL A 257 15.54 3.96 0.78
N GLY A 258 15.38 3.05 -0.20
CA GLY A 258 15.79 3.29 -1.58
C GLY A 258 15.12 4.52 -2.19
N ASN A 259 13.80 4.65 -2.04
CA ASN A 259 13.05 5.81 -2.50
C ASN A 259 13.48 7.11 -1.80
N MET A 260 13.80 7.05 -0.49
CA MET A 260 14.35 8.19 0.23
C MET A 260 15.68 8.65 -0.39
N LEU A 261 16.59 7.73 -0.69
CA LEU A 261 17.87 8.04 -1.32
C LEU A 261 17.71 8.62 -2.73
N VAL A 262 16.77 8.10 -3.54
CA VAL A 262 16.40 8.69 -4.84
C VAL A 262 15.89 10.13 -4.65
N ASN A 263 15.01 10.37 -3.68
CA ASN A 263 14.47 11.70 -3.42
C ASN A 263 15.57 12.69 -2.98
N VAL A 264 16.59 12.25 -2.25
CA VAL A 264 17.76 13.08 -1.90
C VAL A 264 18.51 13.53 -3.16
N VAL A 265 18.67 12.65 -4.15
CA VAL A 265 19.30 13.02 -5.43
C VAL A 265 18.44 14.00 -6.22
N LEU A 266 17.15 13.74 -6.34
CA LEU A 266 16.21 14.62 -7.03
C LEU A 266 16.05 15.98 -6.34
N GLY A 267 16.19 16.05 -5.02
CA GLY A 267 16.14 17.29 -4.22
C GLY A 267 17.38 18.17 -4.33
N ARG A 268 18.46 17.69 -4.99
CA ARG A 268 19.68 18.48 -5.25
C ARG A 268 19.73 19.06 -6.66
N GLN A 269 18.59 19.11 -7.35
CA GLN A 269 18.40 19.66 -8.68
C GLN A 269 18.05 21.16 -8.63
N SER A 270 17.79 21.75 -9.79
CA SER A 270 17.33 23.15 -9.89
C SER A 270 15.99 23.37 -9.17
N GLU A 271 15.71 24.61 -8.76
CA GLU A 271 14.44 24.96 -8.13
C GLU A 271 13.24 24.61 -8.99
N GLN A 272 13.37 24.81 -10.32
CA GLN A 272 12.35 24.47 -11.30
C GLN A 272 12.08 22.96 -11.36
N ALA A 273 13.13 22.15 -11.27
CA ALA A 273 13.02 20.70 -11.23
C ALA A 273 12.37 20.23 -9.92
N ILE A 274 12.73 20.82 -8.78
CA ILE A 274 12.12 20.51 -7.47
C ILE A 274 10.62 20.82 -7.48
N ALA A 275 10.23 21.98 -8.03
CA ALA A 275 8.82 22.36 -8.19
C ALA A 275 8.06 21.35 -9.07
N ALA A 276 8.64 20.95 -10.20
CA ALA A 276 8.08 19.94 -11.09
C ALA A 276 7.94 18.58 -10.39
N VAL A 277 8.95 18.15 -9.60
CA VAL A 277 8.90 16.91 -8.81
C VAL A 277 7.76 16.93 -7.79
N ALA A 278 7.55 18.04 -7.11
CA ALA A 278 6.48 18.16 -6.10
C ALA A 278 5.10 17.98 -6.71
N VAL A 279 4.84 18.64 -7.86
CA VAL A 279 3.59 18.47 -8.59
C VAL A 279 3.45 17.06 -9.15
N PHE A 280 4.50 16.52 -9.75
CA PHE A 280 4.53 15.15 -10.26
C PHE A 280 4.19 14.12 -9.18
N ARG A 281 4.78 14.22 -7.97
CA ARG A 281 4.51 13.30 -6.85
C ARG A 281 3.03 13.30 -6.44
N THR A 282 2.37 14.46 -6.51
CA THR A 282 0.93 14.55 -6.26
C THR A 282 0.13 13.75 -7.29
N LEU A 283 0.46 13.92 -8.57
CA LEU A 283 -0.20 13.19 -9.66
C LEU A 283 0.10 11.68 -9.61
N GLU A 284 1.35 11.32 -9.39
CA GLU A 284 1.77 9.92 -9.19
C GLU A 284 0.98 9.28 -8.04
N GLY A 285 0.83 9.99 -6.91
CA GLY A 285 0.06 9.51 -5.76
C GLY A 285 -1.40 9.18 -6.10
N LEU A 286 -2.06 10.00 -6.92
CA LEU A 286 -3.43 9.75 -7.40
C LEU A 286 -3.49 8.52 -8.32
N VAL A 287 -2.53 8.37 -9.24
CA VAL A 287 -2.44 7.19 -10.13
C VAL A 287 -2.23 5.91 -9.29
N ILE A 288 -1.32 5.94 -8.32
CA ILE A 288 -1.06 4.82 -7.41
C ILE A 288 -2.31 4.48 -6.58
N ALA A 289 -2.99 5.49 -6.02
CA ALA A 289 -4.21 5.29 -5.23
C ALA A 289 -5.32 4.61 -6.05
N PHE A 290 -5.51 5.05 -7.29
CA PHE A 290 -6.45 4.42 -8.22
C PHE A 290 -6.04 2.99 -8.56
N PHE A 291 -4.79 2.77 -8.95
CA PHE A 291 -4.29 1.46 -9.38
C PHE A 291 -4.29 0.43 -8.26
N SER A 292 -4.00 0.84 -7.02
CA SER A 292 -3.94 -0.09 -5.87
C SER A 292 -5.26 -0.83 -5.63
N GLY A 293 -6.41 -0.28 -6.07
CA GLY A 293 -7.69 -0.97 -6.08
C GLY A 293 -7.68 -2.22 -6.97
N PHE A 294 -7.11 -2.12 -8.16
CA PHE A 294 -7.01 -3.23 -9.11
C PHE A 294 -5.99 -4.26 -8.67
N SER A 295 -4.85 -3.86 -8.12
CA SER A 295 -3.85 -4.75 -7.55
C SER A 295 -4.39 -5.53 -6.35
N ASN A 296 -5.13 -4.88 -5.46
CA ASN A 296 -5.83 -5.56 -4.37
C ASN A 296 -6.85 -6.59 -4.87
N ALA A 297 -7.63 -6.27 -5.91
CA ALA A 297 -8.58 -7.19 -6.49
C ALA A 297 -7.87 -8.42 -7.09
N ALA A 298 -6.72 -8.22 -7.75
CA ALA A 298 -5.89 -9.29 -8.28
C ALA A 298 -5.43 -10.22 -7.16
N SER A 299 -4.90 -9.66 -6.07
CA SER A 299 -4.44 -10.39 -4.89
C SER A 299 -5.55 -11.25 -4.28
N VAL A 300 -6.73 -10.66 -4.05
CA VAL A 300 -7.88 -11.37 -3.44
C VAL A 300 -8.39 -12.49 -4.33
N LEU A 301 -8.61 -12.23 -5.63
CA LEU A 301 -9.18 -13.20 -6.55
C LEU A 301 -8.24 -14.38 -6.82
N VAL A 302 -6.94 -14.13 -6.91
CA VAL A 302 -5.95 -15.20 -7.12
C VAL A 302 -5.73 -15.99 -5.83
N GLY A 303 -5.54 -15.30 -4.70
CA GLY A 303 -5.35 -15.95 -3.39
C GLY A 303 -6.52 -16.87 -3.03
N LYS A 304 -7.76 -16.43 -3.28
CA LYS A 304 -8.97 -17.24 -3.07
C LYS A 304 -8.95 -18.55 -3.87
N GLU A 305 -8.62 -18.49 -5.15
CA GLU A 305 -8.58 -19.70 -5.99
C GLU A 305 -7.42 -20.64 -5.61
N VAL A 306 -6.26 -20.07 -5.25
CA VAL A 306 -5.13 -20.87 -4.73
C VAL A 306 -5.52 -21.58 -3.44
N GLY A 307 -6.21 -20.87 -2.54
CA GLY A 307 -6.69 -21.42 -1.29
C GLY A 307 -7.75 -22.50 -1.44
N ALA A 308 -8.64 -22.35 -2.42
CA ALA A 308 -9.66 -23.34 -2.76
C ALA A 308 -9.11 -24.61 -3.46
N GLY A 309 -7.82 -24.60 -3.86
CA GLY A 309 -7.22 -25.70 -4.63
C GLY A 309 -7.46 -25.61 -6.14
N ASN A 310 -8.05 -24.53 -6.65
CA ASN A 310 -8.34 -24.30 -8.06
C ASN A 310 -7.14 -23.68 -8.78
N HIS A 311 -5.97 -24.32 -8.72
CA HIS A 311 -4.69 -23.74 -9.16
C HIS A 311 -4.68 -23.36 -10.65
N GLU A 312 -5.35 -24.13 -11.51
CA GLU A 312 -5.44 -23.81 -12.95
C GLU A 312 -6.23 -22.51 -13.18
N VAL A 313 -7.33 -22.32 -12.45
CA VAL A 313 -8.13 -21.09 -12.52
C VAL A 313 -7.32 -19.90 -12.00
N ALA A 314 -6.61 -20.06 -10.87
CA ALA A 314 -5.72 -19.05 -10.32
C ALA A 314 -4.64 -18.64 -11.33
N TYR A 315 -4.00 -19.62 -11.97
CA TYR A 315 -2.96 -19.42 -12.99
C TYR A 315 -3.48 -18.63 -14.19
N GLN A 316 -4.65 -19.01 -14.72
CA GLN A 316 -5.27 -18.33 -15.87
C GLN A 316 -5.74 -16.92 -15.51
N ARG A 317 -6.33 -16.72 -14.31
CA ARG A 317 -6.74 -15.40 -13.82
C ARG A 317 -5.55 -14.48 -13.63
N ALA A 318 -4.47 -14.94 -13.00
CA ALA A 318 -3.27 -14.16 -12.77
C ALA A 318 -2.70 -13.58 -14.07
N LYS A 319 -2.55 -14.41 -15.11
CA LYS A 319 -2.06 -13.95 -16.43
C LYS A 319 -2.94 -12.84 -17.03
N ARG A 320 -4.25 -13.00 -16.96
CA ARG A 320 -5.20 -12.03 -17.54
C ARG A 320 -5.27 -10.73 -16.72
N LEU A 321 -5.16 -10.84 -15.39
CA LEU A 321 -5.15 -9.69 -14.49
C LEU A 321 -3.96 -8.77 -14.75
N VAL A 322 -2.77 -9.32 -14.96
CA VAL A 322 -1.58 -8.52 -15.28
C VAL A 322 -1.78 -7.68 -16.52
N TYR A 323 -2.28 -8.27 -17.61
CA TYR A 323 -2.55 -7.53 -18.86
C TYR A 323 -3.69 -6.53 -18.70
N LEU A 324 -4.74 -6.90 -17.97
CA LEU A 324 -5.85 -5.98 -17.68
C LEU A 324 -5.38 -4.77 -16.88
N CYS A 325 -4.58 -4.97 -15.83
CA CYS A 325 -4.01 -3.91 -15.02
C CYS A 325 -3.12 -2.98 -15.86
N SER A 326 -2.24 -3.53 -16.71
CA SER A 326 -1.41 -2.74 -17.62
C SER A 326 -2.26 -1.95 -18.61
N GLY A 327 -3.34 -2.53 -19.14
CA GLY A 327 -4.28 -1.85 -20.04
C GLY A 327 -5.03 -0.69 -19.38
N ILE A 328 -5.52 -0.89 -18.15
CA ILE A 328 -6.21 0.16 -17.37
C ILE A 328 -5.27 1.34 -17.11
N ILE A 329 -4.04 1.05 -16.72
CA ILE A 329 -3.03 2.10 -16.49
C ILE A 329 -2.65 2.81 -17.78
N ALA A 330 -2.54 2.10 -18.90
CA ALA A 330 -2.28 2.73 -20.19
C ALA A 330 -3.37 3.76 -20.54
N ILE A 331 -4.65 3.42 -20.31
CA ILE A 331 -5.78 4.34 -20.51
C ILE A 331 -5.68 5.53 -19.54
N ALA A 332 -5.41 5.28 -18.26
CA ALA A 332 -5.28 6.36 -17.26
C ALA A 332 -4.11 7.30 -17.58
N CYS A 333 -2.96 6.77 -17.98
CA CYS A 333 -1.80 7.57 -18.39
C CYS A 333 -2.06 8.35 -19.68
N LEU A 334 -2.74 7.75 -20.66
CA LEU A 334 -3.15 8.45 -21.88
C LEU A 334 -4.09 9.61 -21.56
N THR A 335 -5.08 9.39 -20.68
CA THR A 335 -5.98 10.46 -20.22
C THR A 335 -5.19 11.58 -19.54
N LEU A 336 -4.25 11.23 -18.66
CA LEU A 336 -3.38 12.21 -17.99
C LEU A 336 -2.56 13.01 -18.98
N LEU A 337 -2.00 12.36 -20.01
CA LEU A 337 -1.25 13.05 -21.08
C LEU A 337 -2.15 13.95 -21.94
N LEU A 338 -3.41 13.59 -22.18
CA LEU A 338 -4.33 14.44 -22.94
C LEU A 338 -4.71 15.72 -22.18
N ILE A 339 -4.80 15.65 -20.84
CA ILE A 339 -5.19 16.79 -19.99
C ILE A 339 -3.99 17.47 -19.31
N HIS A 340 -2.73 17.08 -19.62
CA HIS A 340 -1.55 17.56 -18.89
C HIS A 340 -1.40 19.07 -18.90
N ASN A 341 -1.71 19.72 -20.04
CA ASN A 341 -1.53 21.16 -20.20
C ASN A 341 -2.39 21.98 -19.21
N PRO A 342 -3.74 21.92 -19.21
CA PRO A 342 -4.51 22.62 -18.21
C PRO A 342 -4.18 22.16 -16.77
N LEU A 343 -3.85 20.90 -16.58
CA LEU A 343 -3.57 20.34 -15.27
C LEU A 343 -2.29 20.92 -14.64
N LEU A 344 -1.17 20.94 -15.38
CA LEU A 344 0.10 21.47 -14.89
C LEU A 344 0.05 22.98 -14.64
N HIS A 345 -0.63 23.74 -15.50
CA HIS A 345 -0.84 25.18 -15.28
C HIS A 345 -1.70 25.45 -14.04
N THR A 346 -2.79 24.70 -13.82
CA THR A 346 -3.63 24.83 -12.63
C THR A 346 -2.85 24.51 -11.35
N LEU A 347 -1.88 23.59 -11.43
CA LEU A 347 -0.99 23.25 -10.33
C LEU A 347 0.21 24.19 -10.16
N GLY A 348 0.25 25.30 -10.92
CA GLY A 348 1.19 26.40 -10.74
C GLY A 348 2.52 26.25 -11.48
N LEU A 349 2.67 25.27 -12.39
CA LEU A 349 3.87 25.14 -13.20
C LEU A 349 3.82 26.07 -14.42
N SER A 350 4.94 26.77 -14.70
CA SER A 350 5.09 27.68 -15.83
C SER A 350 6.54 27.69 -16.32
N GLY A 351 6.77 28.14 -17.56
CA GLY A 351 8.11 28.25 -18.13
C GLY A 351 8.88 26.93 -18.11
N GLU A 352 10.08 26.95 -17.56
CA GLU A 352 10.98 25.77 -17.50
C GLU A 352 10.41 24.65 -16.64
N SER A 353 9.82 24.96 -15.48
CA SER A 353 9.21 23.96 -14.60
C SER A 353 8.04 23.21 -15.26
N TYR A 354 7.29 23.90 -16.14
CA TYR A 354 6.25 23.26 -16.95
C TYR A 354 6.84 22.29 -17.98
N GLN A 355 7.93 22.66 -18.67
CA GLN A 355 8.59 21.77 -19.63
C GLN A 355 9.15 20.52 -18.94
N ILE A 356 9.79 20.69 -17.79
CA ILE A 356 10.29 19.58 -16.96
C ILE A 356 9.12 18.69 -16.52
N GLY A 357 8.04 19.27 -15.99
CA GLY A 357 6.87 18.53 -15.54
C GLY A 357 6.20 17.72 -16.67
N THR A 358 6.10 18.30 -17.87
CA THR A 358 5.62 17.60 -19.07
C THR A 358 6.51 16.42 -19.44
N GLY A 359 7.85 16.64 -19.46
CA GLY A 359 8.81 15.57 -19.71
C GLY A 359 8.72 14.42 -18.70
N MET A 360 8.57 14.76 -17.41
CA MET A 360 8.36 13.77 -16.35
C MET A 360 7.09 12.94 -16.57
N LEU A 361 5.97 13.59 -16.93
CA LEU A 361 4.70 12.90 -17.20
C LEU A 361 4.81 11.95 -18.39
N ILE A 362 5.51 12.34 -19.46
CA ILE A 362 5.73 11.47 -20.61
C ILE A 362 6.56 10.24 -20.22
N ILE A 363 7.70 10.44 -19.55
CA ILE A 363 8.55 9.35 -19.08
C ILE A 363 7.77 8.42 -18.16
N TYR A 364 7.06 8.98 -17.18
CA TYR A 364 6.27 8.20 -16.24
C TYR A 364 5.14 7.43 -16.90
N SER A 365 4.43 8.02 -17.86
CA SER A 365 3.32 7.36 -18.54
C SER A 365 3.74 6.10 -19.28
N VAL A 366 4.94 6.09 -19.85
CA VAL A 366 5.52 4.89 -20.47
C VAL A 366 5.98 3.90 -19.41
N ALA A 367 6.70 4.37 -18.39
CA ALA A 367 7.23 3.53 -17.31
C ALA A 367 6.12 2.92 -16.44
N ALA A 368 5.05 3.68 -16.17
CA ALA A 368 3.96 3.25 -15.30
C ALA A 368 3.22 2.02 -15.82
N ILE A 369 3.08 1.84 -17.13
CA ILE A 369 2.44 0.67 -17.72
C ILE A 369 3.20 -0.60 -17.32
N ILE A 370 4.52 -0.56 -17.38
CA ILE A 370 5.39 -1.67 -17.03
C ILE A 370 5.45 -1.84 -15.50
N ARG A 371 5.67 -0.73 -14.79
CA ARG A 371 5.77 -0.70 -13.31
C ARG A 371 4.53 -1.25 -12.63
N MET A 372 3.34 -0.84 -13.09
CA MET A 372 2.08 -1.31 -12.51
C MET A 372 1.80 -2.77 -12.87
N GLY A 373 2.28 -3.24 -14.04
CA GLY A 373 2.33 -4.66 -14.36
C GLY A 373 3.21 -5.46 -13.40
N ASN A 374 4.39 -4.96 -13.07
CA ASN A 374 5.28 -5.55 -12.07
C ASN A 374 4.63 -5.58 -10.68
N TRP A 375 3.98 -4.48 -10.28
CA TRP A 375 3.27 -4.41 -8.99
C TRP A 375 2.12 -5.42 -8.92
N ALA A 376 1.25 -5.49 -9.92
CA ALA A 376 0.16 -6.47 -9.98
C ALA A 376 0.67 -7.92 -9.91
N GLN A 377 1.80 -8.22 -10.56
CA GLN A 377 2.45 -9.53 -10.46
C GLN A 377 2.97 -9.81 -9.05
N ASN A 378 3.64 -8.83 -8.43
CA ASN A 378 4.18 -8.96 -7.09
C ASN A 378 3.07 -9.27 -6.07
N ASP A 379 1.96 -8.51 -6.10
CA ASP A 379 0.81 -8.74 -5.24
C ASP A 379 0.13 -10.10 -5.51
N THR A 380 0.09 -10.52 -6.77
CA THR A 380 -0.39 -11.85 -7.16
C THR A 380 0.48 -12.96 -6.57
N TYR A 381 1.82 -12.83 -6.62
CA TYR A 381 2.73 -13.82 -6.04
C TYR A 381 2.64 -13.84 -4.51
N ARG A 382 2.58 -12.65 -3.89
CA ARG A 382 2.38 -12.52 -2.43
C ARG A 382 1.13 -13.27 -2.00
N SER A 383 0.00 -13.04 -2.64
CA SER A 383 -1.28 -13.68 -2.28
C SER A 383 -1.31 -15.19 -2.54
N ALA A 384 -0.55 -15.65 -3.52
CA ALA A 384 -0.41 -17.07 -3.83
C ALA A 384 0.65 -17.80 -2.97
N GLY A 385 1.32 -17.09 -2.06
CA GLY A 385 2.27 -17.66 -1.10
C GLY A 385 3.74 -17.56 -1.49
N ASP A 386 4.10 -16.94 -2.63
CA ASP A 386 5.48 -16.66 -3.04
C ASP A 386 5.84 -15.19 -2.85
N ALA A 387 5.88 -14.75 -1.60
CA ALA A 387 6.22 -13.37 -1.28
C ALA A 387 7.71 -13.04 -1.50
N ALA A 388 8.58 -14.04 -1.51
CA ALA A 388 10.02 -13.81 -1.56
C ALA A 388 10.52 -13.41 -2.95
N PHE A 389 10.02 -14.03 -4.02
CA PHE A 389 10.55 -13.82 -5.36
C PHE A 389 10.48 -12.36 -5.80
N GLY A 390 9.30 -11.76 -5.79
CA GLY A 390 9.11 -10.37 -6.19
C GLY A 390 9.83 -9.39 -5.28
N SER A 391 9.79 -9.62 -3.96
CA SER A 391 10.44 -8.77 -2.96
C SER A 391 11.97 -8.75 -3.12
N ILE A 392 12.61 -9.92 -3.28
CA ILE A 392 14.06 -10.01 -3.49
C ILE A 392 14.45 -9.33 -4.81
N LEU A 393 13.68 -9.57 -5.87
CA LEU A 393 13.95 -8.98 -7.17
C LEU A 393 13.88 -7.45 -7.11
N GLU A 394 12.85 -6.90 -6.48
CA GLU A 394 12.64 -5.46 -6.33
C GLU A 394 13.75 -4.79 -5.53
N ILE A 395 14.14 -5.35 -4.38
CA ILE A 395 15.24 -4.85 -3.57
C ILE A 395 16.55 -4.90 -4.37
N THR A 396 16.84 -6.03 -5.03
CA THR A 396 18.07 -6.22 -5.79
C THR A 396 18.21 -5.16 -6.88
N PHE A 397 17.17 -4.93 -7.67
CA PHE A 397 17.23 -3.94 -8.74
C PHE A 397 17.27 -2.50 -8.22
N MET A 398 16.57 -2.19 -7.12
CA MET A 398 16.66 -0.87 -6.50
C MET A 398 18.09 -0.52 -6.11
N TYR A 399 18.81 -1.42 -5.44
CA TYR A 399 20.15 -1.13 -4.91
C TYR A 399 21.30 -1.39 -5.89
N LEU A 400 21.17 -2.32 -6.82
CA LEU A 400 22.22 -2.62 -7.78
C LEU A 400 22.07 -1.90 -9.13
N MET A 401 20.89 -1.35 -9.40
CA MET A 401 20.63 -0.69 -10.69
C MET A 401 20.09 0.73 -10.52
N VAL A 402 18.92 0.91 -9.92
CA VAL A 402 18.29 2.24 -9.84
C VAL A 402 19.18 3.24 -9.11
N LEU A 403 19.56 2.95 -7.87
CA LEU A 403 20.37 3.88 -7.06
C LEU A 403 21.72 4.20 -7.68
N PRO A 404 22.54 3.23 -8.17
CA PRO A 404 23.79 3.54 -8.81
C PRO A 404 23.63 4.39 -10.08
N PHE A 405 22.64 4.08 -10.94
CA PHE A 405 22.43 4.85 -12.16
C PHE A 405 21.93 6.27 -11.89
N VAL A 406 21.01 6.45 -10.96
CA VAL A 406 20.52 7.77 -10.54
C VAL A 406 21.65 8.58 -9.91
N TYR A 407 22.45 7.98 -9.03
CA TYR A 407 23.58 8.66 -8.39
C TYR A 407 24.67 9.05 -9.40
N LEU A 408 25.14 8.11 -10.22
CA LEU A 408 26.20 8.35 -11.19
C LEU A 408 25.78 9.35 -12.27
N SER A 409 24.55 9.24 -12.79
CA SER A 409 24.04 10.17 -13.79
C SER A 409 23.99 11.60 -13.27
N ASN A 410 23.60 11.80 -12.01
CA ASN A 410 23.48 13.11 -11.41
C ASN A 410 24.85 13.70 -11.01
N PHE A 411 25.64 12.98 -10.20
CA PHE A 411 26.82 13.53 -9.54
C PHE A 411 28.10 13.35 -10.33
N TYR A 412 28.19 12.35 -11.20
CA TYR A 412 29.39 12.08 -11.98
C TYR A 412 29.27 12.58 -13.43
N PHE A 413 28.16 12.23 -14.09
CA PHE A 413 27.96 12.59 -15.48
C PHE A 413 27.26 13.93 -15.67
N HIS A 414 26.75 14.56 -14.62
CA HIS A 414 25.97 15.81 -14.67
C HIS A 414 24.90 15.79 -15.78
N ALA A 415 24.19 14.68 -15.89
CA ALA A 415 23.21 14.46 -16.93
C ALA A 415 22.00 15.40 -16.78
N PRO A 416 21.29 15.72 -17.87
CA PRO A 416 20.05 16.49 -17.78
C PRO A 416 19.04 15.83 -16.85
N PHE A 417 18.29 16.66 -16.11
CA PHE A 417 17.34 16.20 -15.07
C PHE A 417 16.40 15.10 -15.56
N LEU A 418 15.80 15.25 -16.74
CA LEU A 418 14.87 14.26 -17.30
C LEU A 418 15.51 12.89 -17.53
N LEU A 419 16.82 12.84 -17.83
CA LEU A 419 17.55 11.59 -17.96
C LEU A 419 17.79 10.95 -16.57
N VAL A 420 18.15 11.75 -15.57
CA VAL A 420 18.27 11.28 -14.18
C VAL A 420 16.92 10.73 -13.69
N PHE A 421 15.82 11.42 -14.00
CA PHE A 421 14.48 10.97 -13.69
C PHE A 421 14.09 9.68 -14.42
N ALA A 422 14.47 9.52 -15.69
CA ALA A 422 14.21 8.30 -16.45
C ALA A 422 14.94 7.08 -15.83
N PHE A 423 16.13 7.28 -15.27
CA PHE A 423 16.86 6.21 -14.58
C PHE A 423 16.19 5.71 -13.29
N CYS A 424 15.24 6.47 -12.73
CA CYS A 424 14.40 5.97 -11.63
C CYS A 424 13.52 4.77 -12.02
N TYR A 425 13.36 4.49 -13.31
CA TYR A 425 12.52 3.42 -13.86
C TYR A 425 13.30 2.45 -14.77
N ILE A 426 14.65 2.53 -14.77
CA ILE A 426 15.51 1.76 -15.68
C ILE A 426 15.38 0.25 -15.46
N ASP A 427 15.07 -0.17 -14.25
CA ASP A 427 14.92 -1.58 -13.85
C ASP A 427 13.59 -2.21 -14.32
N GLU A 428 12.56 -1.40 -14.52
CA GLU A 428 11.19 -1.87 -14.73
C GLU A 428 11.06 -2.83 -15.94
N PRO A 429 11.67 -2.57 -17.12
CA PRO A 429 11.56 -3.50 -18.26
C PRO A 429 12.23 -4.85 -17.99
N ILE A 430 13.43 -4.84 -17.36
CA ILE A 430 14.18 -6.07 -17.07
C ILE A 430 13.42 -6.88 -16.02
N ARG A 431 12.98 -6.20 -14.96
CA ARG A 431 12.18 -6.80 -13.90
C ARG A 431 10.88 -7.40 -14.45
N TYR A 432 10.21 -6.72 -15.37
CA TYR A 432 8.99 -7.22 -16.02
C TYR A 432 9.23 -8.54 -16.77
N ILE A 433 10.32 -8.64 -17.51
CA ILE A 433 10.67 -9.89 -18.23
C ILE A 433 10.88 -11.05 -17.24
N LEU A 434 11.61 -10.81 -16.15
CA LEU A 434 11.85 -11.84 -15.12
C LEU A 434 10.57 -12.22 -14.38
N MET A 435 9.75 -11.25 -14.03
CA MET A 435 8.45 -11.47 -13.41
C MET A 435 7.52 -12.24 -14.35
N GLN A 436 7.45 -11.90 -15.65
CA GLN A 436 6.67 -12.64 -16.64
C GLN A 436 7.12 -14.10 -16.77
N ARG A 437 8.45 -14.33 -16.84
CA ARG A 437 8.98 -15.72 -16.86
C ARG A 437 8.54 -16.52 -15.64
N HIS A 438 8.54 -15.87 -14.47
CA HIS A 438 8.08 -16.51 -13.24
C HIS A 438 6.56 -16.75 -13.26
N LEU A 439 5.77 -15.79 -13.77
CA LEU A 439 4.32 -15.94 -13.95
C LEU A 439 3.98 -17.18 -14.80
N TYR A 440 4.63 -17.29 -15.96
CA TYR A 440 4.38 -18.43 -16.87
C TYR A 440 4.93 -19.77 -16.35
N SER A 441 5.89 -19.75 -15.43
CA SER A 441 6.42 -20.99 -14.84
C SER A 441 5.43 -21.68 -13.88
N GLY A 442 4.43 -20.99 -13.35
CA GLY A 442 3.51 -21.50 -12.33
C GLY A 442 4.12 -21.81 -10.96
N LYS A 443 5.46 -21.60 -10.79
CA LYS A 443 6.19 -21.93 -9.54
C LYS A 443 5.82 -21.03 -8.36
N TRP A 444 5.18 -19.91 -8.63
CA TRP A 444 4.73 -18.93 -7.63
C TRP A 444 3.49 -19.40 -6.85
N ILE A 445 2.79 -20.46 -7.31
CA ILE A 445 1.65 -21.02 -6.59
C ILE A 445 2.16 -21.90 -5.45
N ARG A 446 2.05 -21.36 -4.22
CA ARG A 446 2.53 -21.98 -2.98
C ARG A 446 1.45 -21.89 -1.89
N PRO A 447 0.41 -22.75 -1.98
CA PRO A 447 -0.73 -22.67 -1.09
C PRO A 447 -0.33 -22.88 0.38
N VAL A 448 -1.12 -22.28 1.29
CA VAL A 448 -1.00 -22.45 2.75
C VAL A 448 -2.23 -23.15 3.35
N SER A 449 -3.33 -23.21 2.60
CA SER A 449 -4.58 -23.87 3.01
C SER A 449 -4.56 -25.39 2.79
N GLY A 450 -5.34 -26.13 3.55
CA GLY A 450 -5.46 -27.59 3.42
C GLY A 450 -5.86 -28.04 2.01
N PRO A 451 -6.99 -27.54 1.42
CA PRO A 451 -7.41 -27.89 0.07
C PRO A 451 -6.37 -27.51 -1.00
N GLY A 452 -5.72 -26.35 -0.83
CA GLY A 452 -4.66 -25.91 -1.74
C GLY A 452 -3.46 -26.84 -1.72
N LEU A 453 -3.02 -27.28 -0.53
CA LEU A 453 -1.90 -28.21 -0.37
C LEU A 453 -2.21 -29.60 -0.92
N ALA A 454 -3.45 -30.05 -0.84
CA ALA A 454 -3.88 -31.36 -1.34
C ALA A 454 -3.83 -31.47 -2.88
N THR A 455 -4.03 -30.37 -3.60
CA THR A 455 -4.18 -30.38 -5.07
C THR A 455 -2.98 -29.83 -5.83
N ILE A 456 -1.98 -29.22 -5.14
CA ILE A 456 -0.86 -28.54 -5.77
C ILE A 456 0.03 -29.48 -6.58
N ASP A 457 0.21 -30.73 -6.16
CA ASP A 457 1.11 -31.66 -6.84
C ASP A 457 0.55 -32.11 -8.20
N ALA A 458 -0.78 -32.27 -8.31
CA ALA A 458 -1.44 -32.53 -9.60
C ALA A 458 -1.24 -31.36 -10.58
N PHE A 459 -1.35 -30.11 -10.09
CA PHE A 459 -1.06 -28.91 -10.89
C PHE A 459 0.41 -28.88 -11.34
N ARG A 460 1.35 -29.13 -10.43
CA ARG A 460 2.79 -29.14 -10.72
C ARG A 460 3.15 -30.21 -11.76
N GLN A 461 2.59 -31.40 -11.63
CA GLN A 461 2.81 -32.49 -12.58
C GLN A 461 2.30 -32.11 -13.98
N LYS A 462 1.10 -31.54 -14.07
CA LYS A 462 0.51 -31.07 -15.34
C LYS A 462 1.38 -30.02 -16.04
N HIS A 463 2.03 -29.13 -15.28
CA HIS A 463 2.88 -28.06 -15.81
C HIS A 463 4.38 -28.40 -15.85
N GLY A 464 4.77 -29.66 -15.63
CA GLY A 464 6.17 -30.11 -15.69
C GLY A 464 7.08 -29.49 -14.61
N ILE A 465 6.50 -29.03 -13.50
CA ILE A 465 7.23 -28.44 -12.38
C ILE A 465 7.76 -29.55 -11.48
N LYS A 466 9.08 -29.68 -11.35
CA LYS A 466 9.70 -30.70 -10.48
C LYS A 466 9.19 -30.57 -9.04
N VAL A 467 8.51 -31.60 -8.55
CA VAL A 467 8.11 -31.74 -7.16
C VAL A 467 9.36 -32.14 -6.36
N LYS A 468 9.87 -31.27 -5.46
CA LYS A 468 10.82 -31.72 -4.46
C LYS A 468 10.07 -32.70 -3.55
N GLN A 469 10.38 -33.98 -3.63
CA GLN A 469 9.91 -34.95 -2.62
C GLN A 469 10.38 -34.42 -1.26
N LYS A 470 9.47 -33.86 -0.47
CA LYS A 470 9.71 -33.72 0.97
C LYS A 470 9.83 -35.16 1.48
N ALA A 471 11.02 -35.53 1.95
CA ALA A 471 11.19 -36.71 2.76
C ALA A 471 10.04 -36.70 3.79
N ALA A 472 9.25 -37.78 3.78
CA ALA A 472 8.19 -38.03 4.74
C ALA A 472 8.86 -38.08 6.13
N THR A 473 8.93 -36.93 6.80
CA THR A 473 9.26 -36.91 8.21
C THR A 473 7.99 -37.29 8.92
N SER A 474 7.95 -38.57 9.25
CA SER A 474 6.98 -39.29 10.05
C SER A 474 6.31 -38.41 11.10
N ALA A 475 4.98 -38.38 11.03
CA ALA A 475 4.15 -38.16 12.18
C ALA A 475 4.50 -39.24 13.22
N LYS A 476 5.06 -38.87 14.32
CA LYS A 476 4.97 -39.54 15.62
C LYS A 476 4.78 -38.45 16.65
#